data_27dc2de575896067d4171a4af88a5cdb
#
_entry.id   27dc2de575896067d4171a4af88a5cdb
#
_cell.length_a   1.000
_cell.length_b   1.000
_cell.length_c   1.000
_cell.angle_alpha   90.00
_cell.angle_beta   90.00
_cell.angle_gamma   90.00
#
_symmetry.space_group_name_H-M   'P 1'
#
loop_
_entity.id
_entity.type
_entity.pdbx_description
1 polymer ?
#
loop_
_entity_poly.entity_id
_entity_poly.type
_entity_poly.pdbx_seq_one_letter_code
_entity_poly.pdbx_strand_id
1 'polypeptide(L)'
;AGLFFDSNIPLGYGVGSSGSLVAAIYDRYKLIEINDIPKLKDFLAKMESFFHGSSSGMDPLQCYLGKPFILSQRTTDNGQQLTMLDDDFISDDIHIFLIDTNIKSPTAPLVEKFKESRKDSSYLDKFDNEYVPLVSKCIKSLIDKKDEVFYEHLSQLSKLQIELLSHTIPEETRNFFLADINKESFQVKLCGAGGGGFLLGFSNNTQKTNNFWAENNKHIIWVK
;
A
#
# COMPACT_ATOMS: atom_id res chain seq x y z
N ALA A 1 -12.11 -25.90 24.47
CA ALA A 1 -11.46 -25.76 23.15
C ALA A 1 -11.19 -24.28 22.95
N GLY A 2 -9.93 -23.92 22.70
CA GLY A 2 -9.54 -22.54 22.38
C GLY A 2 -9.80 -22.22 20.91
N LEU A 3 -10.09 -20.97 20.61
CA LEU A 3 -10.06 -20.44 19.24
C LEU A 3 -8.61 -20.10 18.88
N PHE A 4 -8.21 -20.45 17.67
CA PHE A 4 -6.94 -20.01 17.09
C PHE A 4 -7.18 -19.52 15.68
N PHE A 5 -6.36 -18.61 15.23
CA PHE A 5 -6.34 -18.10 13.88
C PHE A 5 -5.04 -18.53 13.21
N ASP A 6 -5.17 -19.06 12.02
CA ASP A 6 -4.05 -19.42 11.16
C ASP A 6 -3.98 -18.45 9.98
N SER A 7 -2.80 -17.92 9.69
CA SER A 7 -2.59 -16.96 8.60
C SER A 7 -1.20 -17.15 8.00
N ASN A 8 -1.13 -17.17 6.68
CA ASN A 8 0.11 -17.15 5.92
C ASN A 8 0.65 -15.73 5.64
N ILE A 9 -0.04 -14.70 6.14
CA ILE A 9 0.40 -13.30 6.00
C ILE A 9 1.41 -13.01 7.12
N PRO A 10 2.66 -12.66 6.79
CA PRO A 10 3.68 -12.42 7.80
C PRO A 10 3.39 -11.14 8.60
N LEU A 11 3.58 -11.23 9.92
CA LEU A 11 3.40 -10.09 10.83
C LEU A 11 4.51 -9.04 10.65
N GLY A 12 4.13 -7.76 10.58
CA GLY A 12 5.08 -6.65 10.47
C GLY A 12 5.66 -6.45 9.06
N TYR A 13 4.96 -6.93 8.03
CA TYR A 13 5.38 -6.84 6.63
C TYR A 13 4.61 -5.81 5.79
N GLY A 14 3.69 -5.05 6.40
CA GLY A 14 2.98 -3.96 5.71
C GLY A 14 1.93 -4.41 4.69
N VAL A 15 1.47 -5.66 4.79
CA VAL A 15 0.47 -6.25 3.88
C VAL A 15 -0.83 -6.64 4.58
N GLY A 16 -1.20 -5.89 5.62
CA GLY A 16 -2.53 -5.97 6.23
C GLY A 16 -2.78 -7.20 7.10
N SER A 17 -1.75 -7.78 7.75
CA SER A 17 -1.95 -8.97 8.61
C SER A 17 -2.94 -8.76 9.75
N SER A 18 -2.95 -7.58 10.40
CA SER A 18 -3.94 -7.24 11.42
C SER A 18 -5.33 -7.01 10.81
N GLY A 19 -5.38 -6.34 9.67
CA GLY A 19 -6.62 -6.11 8.94
C GLY A 19 -7.30 -7.41 8.53
N SER A 20 -6.54 -8.40 8.05
CA SER A 20 -7.07 -9.71 7.68
C SER A 20 -7.64 -10.47 8.88
N LEU A 21 -6.99 -10.40 10.04
CA LEU A 21 -7.49 -10.97 11.27
C LEU A 21 -8.81 -10.34 11.71
N VAL A 22 -8.88 -8.99 11.68
CA VAL A 22 -10.11 -8.25 12.02
C VAL A 22 -11.25 -8.58 11.06
N ALA A 23 -10.96 -8.63 9.75
CA ALA A 23 -11.94 -9.02 8.74
C ALA A 23 -12.48 -10.42 8.97
N ALA A 24 -11.63 -11.40 9.27
CA ALA A 24 -12.00 -12.78 9.55
C ALA A 24 -12.85 -12.89 10.83
N ILE A 25 -12.51 -12.15 11.89
CA ILE A 25 -13.29 -12.11 13.13
C ILE A 25 -14.67 -11.50 12.85
N TYR A 26 -14.73 -10.37 12.15
CA TYR A 26 -16.00 -9.75 11.80
C TYR A 26 -16.86 -10.69 10.97
N ASP A 27 -16.32 -11.25 9.90
CA ASP A 27 -17.06 -12.17 9.04
C ASP A 27 -17.63 -13.37 9.81
N ARG A 28 -16.84 -13.95 10.69
CA ARG A 28 -17.22 -15.15 11.45
C ARG A 28 -18.25 -14.88 12.54
N TYR A 29 -18.21 -13.70 13.19
CA TYR A 29 -18.97 -13.43 14.42
C TYR A 29 -19.98 -12.30 14.30
N LYS A 30 -20.09 -11.63 13.13
CA LYS A 30 -21.13 -10.61 12.91
C LYS A 30 -22.53 -11.20 13.16
N LEU A 31 -23.30 -10.54 13.99
CA LEU A 31 -24.71 -10.88 14.22
C LEU A 31 -25.61 -10.21 13.17
N ILE A 32 -25.21 -9.04 12.70
CA ILE A 32 -25.90 -8.23 11.70
C ILE A 32 -24.87 -7.73 10.71
N GLU A 33 -25.17 -7.82 9.43
CA GLU A 33 -24.33 -7.30 8.37
C GLU A 33 -24.48 -5.78 8.27
N ILE A 34 -23.34 -5.07 8.22
CA ILE A 34 -23.32 -3.62 8.02
C ILE A 34 -23.14 -3.34 6.53
N ASN A 35 -24.23 -3.01 5.85
CA ASN A 35 -24.23 -2.74 4.39
C ASN A 35 -23.74 -1.31 4.04
N ASP A 36 -23.76 -0.41 5.00
CA ASP A 36 -23.24 0.95 4.83
C ASP A 36 -21.71 0.92 4.95
N ILE A 37 -21.02 1.10 3.82
CA ILE A 37 -19.56 0.95 3.74
C ILE A 37 -18.81 1.93 4.67
N PRO A 38 -19.13 3.22 4.75
CA PRO A 38 -18.53 4.12 5.72
C PRO A 38 -18.69 3.63 7.17
N LYS A 39 -19.87 3.18 7.55
CA LYS A 39 -20.12 2.63 8.90
C LYS A 39 -19.35 1.33 9.13
N LEU A 40 -19.29 0.47 8.12
CA LEU A 40 -18.50 -0.77 8.20
C LEU A 40 -17.01 -0.44 8.40
N LYS A 41 -16.47 0.49 7.62
CA LYS A 41 -15.08 0.95 7.76
C LYS A 41 -14.79 1.45 9.19
N ASP A 42 -15.68 2.28 9.72
CA ASP A 42 -15.51 2.85 11.07
C ASP A 42 -15.65 1.77 12.16
N PHE A 43 -16.50 0.78 11.96
CA PHE A 43 -16.63 -0.36 12.85
C PHE A 43 -15.36 -1.22 12.85
N LEU A 44 -14.85 -1.57 11.66
CA LEU A 44 -13.64 -2.34 11.51
C LEU A 44 -12.40 -1.57 12.03
N ALA A 45 -12.36 -0.24 11.85
CA ALA A 45 -11.34 0.62 12.44
C ALA A 45 -11.32 0.53 13.96
N LYS A 46 -12.48 0.52 14.61
CA LYS A 46 -12.60 0.35 16.08
C LYS A 46 -12.09 -1.02 16.53
N MET A 47 -12.42 -2.08 15.79
CA MET A 47 -11.91 -3.42 16.08
C MET A 47 -10.38 -3.48 15.97
N GLU A 48 -9.80 -2.93 14.90
CA GLU A 48 -8.35 -2.93 14.67
C GLU A 48 -7.61 -2.05 15.67
N SER A 49 -8.23 -0.96 16.12
CA SER A 49 -7.66 -0.04 17.13
C SER A 49 -7.40 -0.72 18.47
N PHE A 50 -8.06 -1.83 18.75
CA PHE A 50 -7.77 -2.64 19.94
C PHE A 50 -6.32 -3.17 19.94
N PHE A 51 -5.76 -3.44 18.77
CA PHE A 51 -4.38 -3.94 18.63
C PHE A 51 -3.33 -2.81 18.50
N HIS A 52 -3.70 -1.68 17.91
CA HIS A 52 -2.74 -0.65 17.50
C HIS A 52 -3.02 0.74 18.10
N GLY A 53 -4.04 0.87 18.95
CA GLY A 53 -4.44 2.16 19.53
C GLY A 53 -5.21 3.09 18.57
N SER A 54 -4.92 3.03 17.27
CA SER A 54 -5.67 3.76 16.24
C SER A 54 -5.58 3.04 14.89
N SER A 55 -6.64 3.09 14.11
CA SER A 55 -6.71 2.52 12.77
C SER A 55 -7.55 3.38 11.84
N SER A 56 -7.21 3.38 10.56
CA SER A 56 -8.03 3.98 9.49
C SER A 56 -9.21 3.09 9.08
N GLY A 57 -9.18 1.80 9.41
CA GLY A 57 -10.14 0.80 8.98
C GLY A 57 -10.00 0.37 7.51
N MET A 58 -8.97 0.85 6.80
CA MET A 58 -8.79 0.56 5.38
C MET A 58 -8.35 -0.88 5.12
N ASP A 59 -7.34 -1.35 5.84
CA ASP A 59 -6.82 -2.71 5.68
C ASP A 59 -7.90 -3.77 5.97
N PRO A 60 -8.61 -3.72 7.12
CA PRO A 60 -9.66 -4.69 7.38
C PRO A 60 -10.86 -4.55 6.43
N LEU A 61 -11.21 -3.35 5.98
CA LEU A 61 -12.24 -3.16 4.97
C LEU A 61 -11.84 -3.81 3.65
N GLN A 62 -10.61 -3.58 3.18
CA GLN A 62 -10.07 -4.20 1.97
C GLN A 62 -10.09 -5.72 2.06
N CYS A 63 -9.63 -6.28 3.17
CA CYS A 63 -9.63 -7.72 3.40
C CYS A 63 -11.05 -8.31 3.42
N TYR A 64 -12.01 -7.59 4.01
CA TYR A 64 -13.40 -8.04 4.07
C TYR A 64 -14.10 -7.99 2.72
N LEU A 65 -13.93 -6.90 1.97
CA LEU A 65 -14.57 -6.73 0.66
C LEU A 65 -13.95 -7.65 -0.41
N GLY A 66 -12.68 -8.02 -0.29
CA GLY A 66 -11.97 -8.90 -1.22
C GLY A 66 -11.79 -8.31 -2.62
N LYS A 67 -12.07 -7.02 -2.81
CA LYS A 67 -11.98 -6.31 -4.09
C LYS A 67 -11.24 -4.98 -3.94
N PRO A 68 -10.47 -4.56 -4.94
CA PRO A 68 -9.82 -3.26 -4.92
C PRO A 68 -10.86 -2.14 -4.98
N PHE A 69 -10.56 -1.04 -4.29
CA PHE A 69 -11.40 0.15 -4.30
C PHE A 69 -10.57 1.43 -4.18
N ILE A 70 -11.16 2.54 -4.59
CA ILE A 70 -10.65 3.88 -4.37
C ILE A 70 -11.48 4.55 -3.29
N LEU A 71 -10.79 5.14 -2.31
CA LEU A 71 -11.40 6.04 -1.35
C LEU A 71 -11.01 7.47 -1.71
N SER A 72 -11.97 8.27 -2.11
CA SER A 72 -11.80 9.69 -2.42
C SER A 72 -12.60 10.56 -1.46
N GLN A 73 -12.15 11.81 -1.29
CA GLN A 73 -12.91 12.79 -0.54
C GLN A 73 -13.96 13.43 -1.45
N ARG A 74 -15.20 13.53 -0.98
CA ARG A 74 -16.24 14.26 -1.71
C ARG A 74 -15.98 15.75 -1.66
N THR A 75 -16.21 16.42 -2.77
CA THR A 75 -16.08 17.88 -2.87
C THR A 75 -17.26 18.63 -2.27
N THR A 76 -18.40 17.96 -2.06
CA THR A 76 -19.68 18.59 -1.72
C THR A 76 -19.96 18.66 -0.21
N ASP A 77 -19.46 17.69 0.58
CA ASP A 77 -19.85 17.55 1.99
C ASP A 77 -18.70 17.07 2.91
N ASN A 78 -17.46 17.12 2.45
CA ASN A 78 -16.28 16.54 3.12
C ASN A 78 -16.43 15.04 3.48
N GLY A 79 -17.43 14.36 2.93
CA GLY A 79 -17.63 12.94 3.10
C GLY A 79 -16.62 12.12 2.28
N GLN A 80 -16.49 10.84 2.61
CA GLN A 80 -15.69 9.89 1.83
C GLN A 80 -16.59 9.18 0.82
N GLN A 81 -16.07 9.01 -0.39
CA GLN A 81 -16.69 8.19 -1.44
C GLN A 81 -15.81 6.99 -1.72
N LEU A 82 -16.40 5.81 -1.64
CA LEU A 82 -15.75 4.57 -2.02
C LEU A 82 -16.25 4.16 -3.40
N THR A 83 -15.32 3.88 -4.31
CA THR A 83 -15.59 3.36 -5.65
C THR A 83 -14.91 2.01 -5.79
N MET A 84 -15.71 0.96 -5.95
CA MET A 84 -15.16 -0.37 -6.24
C MET A 84 -14.59 -0.40 -7.64
N LEU A 85 -13.50 -1.12 -7.82
CA LEU A 85 -12.89 -1.34 -9.13
C LEU A 85 -13.23 -2.74 -9.63
N ASP A 86 -13.32 -2.88 -10.94
CA ASP A 86 -13.48 -4.18 -11.59
C ASP A 86 -12.15 -4.96 -11.52
N ASP A 87 -12.21 -6.29 -11.65
CA ASP A 87 -11.03 -7.15 -11.52
C ASP A 87 -9.98 -6.90 -12.63
N ASP A 88 -10.40 -6.31 -13.75
CA ASP A 88 -9.57 -5.99 -14.90
C ASP A 88 -9.09 -4.52 -14.96
N PHE A 89 -9.15 -3.77 -13.83
CA PHE A 89 -8.78 -2.35 -13.80
C PHE A 89 -7.32 -2.06 -14.14
N ILE A 90 -6.44 -3.06 -14.09
CA ILE A 90 -5.03 -2.97 -14.45
C ILE A 90 -4.79 -3.64 -15.81
N SER A 91 -4.02 -3.00 -16.67
CA SER A 91 -3.55 -3.57 -17.95
C SER A 91 -2.88 -4.93 -17.76
N ASP A 92 -3.01 -5.83 -18.75
CA ASP A 92 -2.36 -7.13 -18.73
C ASP A 92 -0.83 -7.05 -18.91
N ASP A 93 -0.33 -5.93 -19.41
CA ASP A 93 1.10 -5.66 -19.57
C ASP A 93 1.76 -5.16 -18.26
N ILE A 94 0.97 -4.89 -17.22
CA ILE A 94 1.47 -4.53 -15.89
C ILE A 94 1.43 -5.74 -14.97
N HIS A 95 2.59 -6.19 -14.52
CA HIS A 95 2.75 -7.27 -13.57
C HIS A 95 3.12 -6.70 -12.20
N ILE A 96 2.44 -7.16 -11.15
CA ILE A 96 2.63 -6.70 -9.78
C ILE A 96 3.38 -7.75 -8.97
N PHE A 97 4.36 -7.32 -8.20
CA PHE A 97 5.13 -8.21 -7.32
C PHE A 97 5.47 -7.56 -5.98
N LEU A 98 5.74 -8.38 -5.01
CA LEU A 98 6.25 -7.99 -3.70
C LEU A 98 7.72 -8.40 -3.59
N ILE A 99 8.53 -7.53 -2.98
CA ILE A 99 9.94 -7.78 -2.70
C ILE A 99 10.10 -7.92 -1.19
N ASP A 100 10.56 -9.07 -0.72
CA ASP A 100 10.86 -9.26 0.70
C ASP A 100 12.18 -8.54 1.05
N THR A 101 12.08 -7.59 1.97
CA THR A 101 13.27 -6.88 2.49
C THR A 101 14.01 -7.70 3.54
N ASN A 102 13.41 -8.76 4.08
CA ASN A 102 13.86 -9.52 5.25
C ASN A 102 14.01 -8.68 6.54
N ILE A 103 13.37 -7.49 6.58
CA ILE A 103 13.39 -6.58 7.73
C ILE A 103 11.98 -6.50 8.30
N LYS A 104 11.80 -6.86 9.57
CA LYS A 104 10.54 -6.61 10.27
C LYS A 104 10.49 -5.15 10.72
N SER A 105 9.36 -4.51 10.48
CA SER A 105 9.17 -3.11 10.85
C SER A 105 7.92 -2.90 11.72
N PRO A 106 8.06 -2.28 12.90
CA PRO A 106 6.93 -1.85 13.69
C PRO A 106 6.32 -0.58 13.08
N THR A 107 5.02 -0.62 12.79
CA THR A 107 4.30 0.50 12.13
C THR A 107 4.23 1.75 13.02
N ALA A 108 3.95 1.59 14.32
CA ALA A 108 3.67 2.71 15.21
C ALA A 108 4.78 3.78 15.28
N PRO A 109 6.07 3.45 15.45
CA PRO A 109 7.15 4.46 15.44
C PRO A 109 7.26 5.24 14.12
N LEU A 110 6.97 4.59 12.99
CA LEU A 110 7.02 5.24 11.67
C LEU A 110 5.88 6.22 11.48
N VAL A 111 4.69 5.86 11.94
CA VAL A 111 3.52 6.76 11.94
C VAL A 111 3.77 7.99 12.82
N GLU A 112 4.39 7.82 13.99
CA GLU A 112 4.72 8.97 14.85
C GLU A 112 5.76 9.89 14.21
N LYS A 113 6.80 9.34 13.57
CA LYS A 113 7.77 10.14 12.81
C LYS A 113 7.10 10.90 11.66
N PHE A 114 6.19 10.26 10.95
CA PHE A 114 5.42 10.93 9.89
C PHE A 114 4.58 12.09 10.44
N LYS A 115 3.88 11.88 11.55
CA LYS A 115 3.13 12.97 12.22
C LYS A 115 4.04 14.12 12.65
N GLU A 116 5.24 13.82 13.13
CA GLU A 116 6.23 14.83 13.49
C GLU A 116 6.71 15.62 12.27
N SER A 117 7.05 14.95 11.16
CA SER A 117 7.44 15.60 9.91
C SER A 117 6.36 16.55 9.40
N ARG A 118 5.09 16.23 9.58
CA ARG A 118 3.97 17.10 9.17
C ARG A 118 3.81 18.39 9.99
N LYS A 119 4.56 18.58 11.06
CA LYS A 119 4.60 19.86 11.79
C LYS A 119 5.50 20.89 11.10
N ASP A 120 6.39 20.46 10.24
CA ASP A 120 7.18 21.35 9.39
C ASP A 120 6.34 21.82 8.20
N SER A 121 6.21 23.15 8.05
CA SER A 121 5.35 23.74 7.02
C SER A 121 5.86 23.48 5.60
N SER A 122 7.17 23.42 5.39
CA SER A 122 7.76 23.13 4.07
C SER A 122 7.56 21.67 3.66
N TYR A 123 7.68 20.77 4.63
CA TYR A 123 7.34 19.36 4.44
C TYR A 123 5.87 19.18 4.08
N LEU A 124 4.99 19.83 4.85
CA LEU A 124 3.54 19.74 4.65
C LEU A 124 3.13 20.28 3.28
N ASP A 125 3.67 21.45 2.89
CA ASP A 125 3.41 22.06 1.59
C ASP A 125 3.80 21.10 0.44
N LYS A 126 5.00 20.54 0.48
CA LYS A 126 5.47 19.59 -0.52
C LYS A 126 4.66 18.29 -0.53
N PHE A 127 4.30 17.79 0.64
CA PHE A 127 3.49 16.60 0.78
C PHE A 127 2.09 16.79 0.16
N ASP A 128 1.43 17.89 0.48
CA ASP A 128 0.05 18.15 0.05
C ASP A 128 -0.03 18.62 -1.42
N ASN A 129 0.97 19.38 -1.92
CA ASN A 129 0.94 19.96 -3.26
C ASN A 129 1.71 19.15 -4.33
N GLU A 130 2.61 18.25 -3.95
CA GLU A 130 3.35 17.42 -4.90
C GLU A 130 3.04 15.92 -4.72
N TYR A 131 3.22 15.39 -3.49
CA TYR A 131 3.09 13.95 -3.24
C TYR A 131 1.65 13.44 -3.42
N VAL A 132 0.68 14.06 -2.76
CA VAL A 132 -0.74 13.64 -2.83
C VAL A 132 -1.31 13.75 -4.25
N PRO A 133 -1.10 14.86 -5.00
CA PRO A 133 -1.53 14.93 -6.39
C PRO A 133 -0.85 13.89 -7.30
N LEU A 134 0.43 13.59 -7.06
CA LEU A 134 1.15 12.58 -7.85
C LEU A 134 0.61 11.17 -7.59
N VAL A 135 0.26 10.82 -6.34
CA VAL A 135 -0.43 9.56 -6.01
C VAL A 135 -1.73 9.47 -6.80
N SER A 136 -2.52 10.55 -6.85
CA SER A 136 -3.77 10.60 -7.61
C SER A 136 -3.55 10.41 -9.11
N LYS A 137 -2.47 10.99 -9.67
CA LYS A 137 -2.08 10.80 -11.08
C LYS A 137 -1.66 9.35 -11.36
N CYS A 138 -0.88 8.72 -10.47
CA CYS A 138 -0.54 7.29 -10.59
C CYS A 138 -1.79 6.42 -10.64
N ILE A 139 -2.72 6.61 -9.68
CA ILE A 139 -3.96 5.85 -9.62
C ILE A 139 -4.77 6.04 -10.91
N LYS A 140 -4.93 7.30 -11.35
CA LYS A 140 -5.69 7.61 -12.55
C LYS A 140 -5.08 6.97 -13.80
N SER A 141 -3.76 7.10 -14.02
CA SER A 141 -3.11 6.50 -15.18
C SER A 141 -3.17 4.97 -15.17
N LEU A 142 -3.09 4.35 -13.99
CA LEU A 142 -3.24 2.90 -13.84
C LEU A 142 -4.64 2.42 -14.27
N ILE A 143 -5.70 3.10 -13.79
CA ILE A 143 -7.10 2.76 -14.10
C ILE A 143 -7.44 3.07 -15.54
N ASP A 144 -6.94 4.19 -16.08
CA ASP A 144 -7.11 4.55 -17.49
C ASP A 144 -6.32 3.61 -18.45
N LYS A 145 -5.56 2.64 -17.91
CA LYS A 145 -4.68 1.70 -18.65
C LYS A 145 -3.68 2.43 -19.55
N LYS A 146 -3.12 3.54 -19.04
CA LYS A 146 -2.08 4.34 -19.71
C LYS A 146 -0.71 3.99 -19.17
N ASP A 147 -0.20 2.82 -19.55
CA ASP A 147 0.93 2.17 -18.92
C ASP A 147 2.22 3.00 -18.92
N GLU A 148 2.58 3.63 -20.05
CA GLU A 148 3.76 4.51 -20.12
C GLU A 148 3.64 5.68 -19.14
N VAL A 149 2.48 6.36 -19.11
CA VAL A 149 2.21 7.49 -18.22
C VAL A 149 2.18 7.04 -16.75
N PHE A 150 1.66 5.84 -16.50
CA PHE A 150 1.69 5.25 -15.15
C PHE A 150 3.13 5.04 -14.66
N TYR A 151 4.01 4.48 -15.49
CA TYR A 151 5.41 4.26 -15.10
C TYR A 151 6.18 5.59 -14.93
N GLU A 152 5.89 6.61 -15.71
CA GLU A 152 6.44 7.95 -15.51
C GLU A 152 6.05 8.53 -14.15
N HIS A 153 4.75 8.50 -13.82
CA HIS A 153 4.25 8.96 -12.53
C HIS A 153 4.81 8.13 -11.38
N LEU A 154 4.88 6.81 -11.52
CA LEU A 154 5.41 5.91 -10.50
C LEU A 154 6.89 6.17 -10.23
N SER A 155 7.69 6.43 -11.27
CA SER A 155 9.10 6.81 -11.14
C SER A 155 9.26 8.11 -10.34
N GLN A 156 8.44 9.13 -10.63
CA GLN A 156 8.42 10.37 -9.88
C GLN A 156 7.99 10.14 -8.42
N LEU A 157 6.97 9.31 -8.20
CA LEU A 157 6.48 8.95 -6.86
C LEU A 157 7.56 8.25 -6.03
N SER A 158 8.30 7.30 -6.63
CA SER A 158 9.39 6.59 -5.96
C SER A 158 10.48 7.56 -5.50
N LYS A 159 10.84 8.54 -6.33
CA LYS A 159 11.81 9.60 -5.97
C LYS A 159 11.31 10.49 -4.84
N LEU A 160 10.04 10.90 -4.89
CA LEU A 160 9.43 11.68 -3.80
C LEU A 160 9.33 10.87 -2.50
N GLN A 161 9.13 9.56 -2.56
CA GLN A 161 9.17 8.71 -1.37
C GLN A 161 10.56 8.69 -0.73
N ILE A 162 11.64 8.62 -1.53
CA ILE A 162 13.01 8.74 -1.00
C ILE A 162 13.21 10.09 -0.31
N GLU A 163 12.68 11.16 -0.86
CA GLU A 163 12.87 12.50 -0.31
C GLU A 163 12.03 12.71 0.96
N LEU A 164 10.73 12.50 0.87
CA LEU A 164 9.79 12.82 1.95
C LEU A 164 9.69 11.75 3.03
N LEU A 165 9.90 10.49 2.66
CA LEU A 165 9.71 9.34 3.52
C LEU A 165 11.01 8.56 3.77
N SER A 166 12.17 9.23 3.66
CA SER A 166 13.49 8.60 3.80
C SER A 166 13.64 7.78 5.08
N HIS A 167 13.03 8.22 6.18
CA HIS A 167 13.05 7.54 7.48
C HIS A 167 12.25 6.22 7.49
N THR A 168 11.45 5.96 6.47
CA THR A 168 10.67 4.73 6.30
C THR A 168 11.26 3.79 5.26
N ILE A 169 12.38 4.16 4.62
CA ILE A 169 13.04 3.38 3.58
C ILE A 169 14.36 2.86 4.14
N PRO A 170 14.51 1.54 4.36
CA PRO A 170 15.79 0.95 4.77
C PRO A 170 16.89 1.28 3.76
N GLU A 171 18.08 1.62 4.26
CA GLU A 171 19.20 2.11 3.43
C GLU A 171 19.56 1.12 2.31
N GLU A 172 19.60 -0.18 2.63
CA GLU A 172 19.91 -1.24 1.68
C GLU A 172 18.87 -1.40 0.55
N THR A 173 17.66 -0.84 0.71
CA THR A 173 16.58 -0.90 -0.30
C THR A 173 16.45 0.37 -1.12
N ARG A 174 17.12 1.45 -0.71
CA ARG A 174 16.98 2.79 -1.30
C ARG A 174 17.28 2.80 -2.81
N ASN A 175 18.30 2.08 -3.24
CA ASN A 175 18.70 2.03 -4.64
C ASN A 175 17.61 1.41 -5.54
N PHE A 176 16.76 0.54 -5.02
CA PHE A 176 15.68 -0.06 -5.81
C PHE A 176 14.59 0.95 -6.20
N PHE A 177 14.40 2.01 -5.39
CA PHE A 177 13.46 3.09 -5.72
C PHE A 177 13.94 3.97 -6.87
N LEU A 178 15.23 3.93 -7.20
CA LEU A 178 15.85 4.67 -8.30
C LEU A 178 15.91 3.85 -9.60
N ALA A 179 15.36 2.63 -9.60
CA ALA A 179 15.31 1.79 -10.79
C ALA A 179 14.64 2.54 -11.96
N ASP A 180 15.15 2.32 -13.16
CA ASP A 180 14.61 2.89 -14.39
C ASP A 180 13.84 1.80 -15.14
N ILE A 181 12.55 2.02 -15.35
CA ILE A 181 11.69 1.05 -16.04
C ILE A 181 12.23 0.65 -17.42
N ASN A 182 12.90 1.56 -18.12
CA ASN A 182 13.45 1.29 -19.44
C ASN A 182 14.70 0.39 -19.41
N LYS A 183 15.41 0.37 -18.27
CA LYS A 183 16.62 -0.43 -18.07
C LYS A 183 16.31 -1.72 -17.32
N GLU A 184 15.74 -1.60 -16.13
CA GLU A 184 15.50 -2.70 -15.21
C GLU A 184 14.14 -3.38 -15.43
N SER A 185 13.24 -2.74 -16.20
CA SER A 185 11.89 -3.22 -16.52
C SER A 185 10.94 -3.28 -15.31
N PHE A 186 11.23 -2.53 -14.25
CA PHE A 186 10.36 -2.41 -13.07
C PHE A 186 10.50 -1.04 -12.38
N GLN A 187 9.53 -0.75 -11.55
CA GLN A 187 9.56 0.36 -10.58
C GLN A 187 9.03 -0.14 -9.24
N VAL A 188 9.56 0.39 -8.12
CA VAL A 188 9.11 0.03 -6.78
C VAL A 188 8.61 1.23 -6.00
N LYS A 189 7.74 0.97 -5.03
CA LYS A 189 7.26 1.95 -4.06
C LYS A 189 7.11 1.30 -2.68
N LEU A 190 6.97 2.13 -1.66
CA LEU A 190 6.64 1.65 -0.31
C LEU A 190 5.32 0.88 -0.29
N CYS A 191 5.29 -0.18 0.52
CA CYS A 191 4.11 -0.91 0.91
C CYS A 191 3.81 -0.62 2.38
N GLY A 192 2.60 -0.16 2.69
CA GLY A 192 2.24 0.24 4.05
C GLY A 192 3.08 1.41 4.59
N ALA A 193 3.42 1.36 5.88
CA ALA A 193 4.19 2.40 6.56
C ALA A 193 5.70 2.39 6.23
N GLY A 194 6.17 1.39 5.52
CA GLY A 194 7.60 1.20 5.23
C GLY A 194 8.40 0.66 6.42
N GLY A 195 9.68 0.98 6.45
CA GLY A 195 10.62 0.53 7.50
C GLY A 195 11.11 -0.91 7.35
N GLY A 196 10.62 -1.63 6.37
CA GLY A 196 10.87 -3.04 6.12
C GLY A 196 9.62 -3.75 5.57
N GLY A 197 9.52 -5.05 5.78
CA GLY A 197 8.47 -5.88 5.23
C GLY A 197 8.59 -6.02 3.73
N PHE A 198 7.48 -5.86 3.03
CA PHE A 198 7.47 -5.89 1.57
C PHE A 198 7.59 -4.50 0.94
N LEU A 199 8.27 -4.42 -0.20
CA LEU A 199 8.10 -3.33 -1.15
C LEU A 199 7.13 -3.78 -2.25
N LEU A 200 6.37 -2.86 -2.81
CA LEU A 200 5.47 -3.11 -3.92
C LEU A 200 6.16 -2.75 -5.23
N GLY A 201 6.27 -3.70 -6.14
CA GLY A 201 6.87 -3.54 -7.46
C GLY A 201 5.86 -3.68 -8.58
N PHE A 202 6.12 -2.96 -9.67
CA PHE A 202 5.40 -3.04 -10.93
C PHE A 202 6.40 -3.28 -12.06
N SER A 203 6.11 -4.23 -12.92
CA SER A 203 7.00 -4.66 -14.01
C SER A 203 6.28 -4.69 -15.34
N ASN A 204 7.00 -4.33 -16.40
CA ASN A 204 6.56 -4.53 -17.79
C ASN A 204 7.29 -5.72 -18.46
N ASN A 205 8.16 -6.43 -17.75
CA ASN A 205 8.85 -7.61 -18.24
C ASN A 205 9.27 -8.54 -17.10
N THR A 206 8.47 -9.57 -16.88
CA THR A 206 8.67 -10.50 -15.77
C THR A 206 10.02 -11.23 -15.80
N GLN A 207 10.52 -11.59 -17.00
CA GLN A 207 11.79 -12.31 -17.14
C GLN A 207 12.98 -11.43 -16.73
N LYS A 208 13.05 -10.19 -17.23
CA LYS A 208 14.12 -9.25 -16.85
C LYS A 208 14.07 -8.94 -15.36
N THR A 209 12.86 -8.72 -14.83
CA THR A 209 12.66 -8.44 -13.41
C THR A 209 13.09 -9.62 -12.54
N ASN A 210 12.75 -10.85 -12.90
CA ASN A 210 13.21 -12.06 -12.19
C ASN A 210 14.74 -12.15 -12.17
N ASN A 211 15.40 -11.94 -13.32
CA ASN A 211 16.86 -11.99 -13.43
C ASN A 211 17.51 -10.94 -12.51
N PHE A 212 17.03 -9.69 -12.55
CA PHE A 212 17.55 -8.62 -11.70
C PHE A 212 17.48 -8.98 -10.20
N TRP A 213 16.32 -9.48 -9.74
CA TRP A 213 16.14 -9.78 -8.32
C TRP A 213 16.93 -11.01 -7.89
N ALA A 214 17.09 -12.01 -8.77
CA ALA A 214 17.95 -13.16 -8.53
C ALA A 214 19.42 -12.75 -8.37
N GLU A 215 19.93 -11.87 -9.23
CA GLU A 215 21.29 -11.32 -9.17
C GLU A 215 21.52 -10.50 -7.88
N ASN A 216 20.49 -9.87 -7.34
CA ASN A 216 20.56 -9.10 -6.09
C ASN A 216 20.21 -9.93 -4.85
N ASN A 217 20.09 -11.27 -4.96
CA ASN A 217 19.76 -12.21 -3.88
C ASN A 217 18.48 -11.80 -3.12
N LYS A 218 17.47 -11.28 -3.82
CA LYS A 218 16.16 -10.92 -3.27
C LYS A 218 15.10 -11.87 -3.78
N HIS A 219 14.23 -12.29 -2.88
CA HIS A 219 13.05 -13.07 -3.21
C HIS A 219 11.90 -12.14 -3.56
N ILE A 220 11.22 -12.43 -4.68
CA ILE A 220 10.00 -11.71 -5.10
C ILE A 220 8.83 -12.67 -5.18
N ILE A 221 7.63 -12.13 -4.95
CA ILE A 221 6.36 -12.86 -5.00
C ILE A 221 5.47 -12.15 -6.02
N TRP A 222 5.16 -12.80 -7.13
CA TRP A 222 4.21 -12.28 -8.11
C TRP A 222 2.80 -12.31 -7.55
N VAL A 223 2.08 -11.18 -7.69
CA VAL A 223 0.68 -11.00 -7.27
C VAL A 223 -0.25 -10.97 -8.49
N LYS A 224 0.21 -10.38 -9.58
CA LYS A 224 -0.45 -10.34 -10.89
C LYS A 224 0.59 -10.43 -12.02
#